data_febccc16fa9953f93579ee848b4bb7b0
#
_entry.id   febccc16fa9953f93579ee848b4bb7b0
#
_cell.length_a   1.000
_cell.length_b   1.000
_cell.length_c   1.000
_cell.angle_alpha   90.00
_cell.angle_beta   90.00
_cell.angle_gamma   90.00
#
_symmetry.space_group_name_H-M   'P 1'
#
loop_
_entity.id
_entity.type
_entity.pdbx_description
1 polymer ?
#
loop_
_entity_poly.entity_id
_entity_poly.type
_entity_poly.pdbx_seq_one_letter_code
_entity_poly.pdbx_strand_id
1 'polypeptide(L)'
;MQRHNADQILDWVYRKACADPMQMTNLSKRNRDLLAQSMRFTTARRIDHRVASDGTQKLLMAWEHGPTTAAPTALPVLNATPVASGRQTECVMIPADSRRTACISSQLGCPVGCRFCASGIGGLEGNLTAGQIIEQVFHLSTLDAVERISHVVFMGMGEPLANLSAVSDAIRSLHAEWGFGISARRITVSTVGLPTAIRRFCDFELPVTLALSLHAPNDEIRRNIIPWADFSTIEELLDACDEWFRRTGREITLEYILLGGVNDRAEHAEELAEHARRIHANVNLIRYNEVRGMPFQRPNSDCVLRFQEILRERGVNTHIRASRGRDIAAACGQLRHEHATSTPR
;
A
#
# COMPACT_ATOMS: atom_id res chain seq x y z
N MET A 1 3.26 34.72 11.92
CA MET A 1 1.85 34.23 11.91
C MET A 1 1.43 33.88 13.32
N GLN A 2 0.15 34.04 13.65
CA GLN A 2 -0.42 33.59 14.93
C GLN A 2 -0.77 32.10 14.88
N ARG A 3 -0.88 31.41 16.03
CA ARG A 3 -1.14 29.96 16.12
C ARG A 3 -2.40 29.53 15.36
N HIS A 4 -3.52 30.29 15.49
CA HIS A 4 -4.76 29.99 14.78
C HIS A 4 -4.64 30.01 13.24
N ASN A 5 -3.62 30.67 12.67
CA ASN A 5 -3.39 30.63 11.24
C ASN A 5 -2.88 29.25 10.79
N ALA A 6 -2.18 28.50 11.66
CA ALA A 6 -1.75 27.14 11.35
C ALA A 6 -2.97 26.22 11.16
N ASP A 7 -3.96 26.31 12.06
CA ASP A 7 -5.19 25.51 11.95
C ASP A 7 -5.96 25.85 10.66
N GLN A 8 -5.99 27.12 10.28
CA GLN A 8 -6.61 27.55 9.02
C GLN A 8 -5.89 26.99 7.80
N ILE A 9 -4.56 26.99 7.79
CA ILE A 9 -3.75 26.43 6.70
C ILE A 9 -3.98 24.92 6.60
N LEU A 10 -3.94 24.20 7.73
CA LEU A 10 -4.18 22.76 7.79
C LEU A 10 -5.57 22.39 7.29
N ASP A 11 -6.60 23.18 7.63
CA ASP A 11 -7.97 23.00 7.10
C ASP A 11 -8.03 23.13 5.56
N TRP A 12 -7.33 24.15 5.02
CA TRP A 12 -7.24 24.31 3.57
C TRP A 12 -6.56 23.13 2.89
N VAL A 13 -5.42 22.70 3.43
CA VAL A 13 -4.62 21.62 2.83
C VAL A 13 -5.33 20.27 2.95
N TYR A 14 -5.74 19.90 4.15
CA TYR A 14 -6.20 18.54 4.41
C TYR A 14 -7.70 18.31 4.23
N ARG A 15 -8.54 19.32 4.51
CA ARG A 15 -9.99 19.18 4.39
C ARG A 15 -10.54 19.71 3.07
N LYS A 16 -9.96 20.80 2.56
CA LYS A 16 -10.38 21.40 1.29
C LYS A 16 -9.52 20.98 0.11
N ALA A 17 -8.50 20.15 0.36
CA ALA A 17 -7.55 19.66 -0.65
C ALA A 17 -6.93 20.80 -1.51
N CYS A 18 -6.66 21.94 -0.89
CA CYS A 18 -6.14 23.14 -1.56
C CYS A 18 -4.77 23.51 -0.96
N ALA A 19 -3.74 23.46 -1.80
CA ALA A 19 -2.35 23.81 -1.46
C ALA A 19 -1.91 25.19 -1.99
N ASP A 20 -2.81 25.94 -2.64
CA ASP A 20 -2.53 27.29 -3.16
C ASP A 20 -2.80 28.34 -2.07
N PRO A 21 -1.77 29.03 -1.52
CA PRO A 21 -1.96 30.05 -0.50
C PRO A 21 -2.89 31.18 -0.95
N MET A 22 -2.93 31.49 -2.26
CA MET A 22 -3.75 32.59 -2.77
C MET A 22 -5.25 32.32 -2.65
N GLN A 23 -5.65 31.05 -2.59
CA GLN A 23 -7.03 30.62 -2.39
C GLN A 23 -7.46 30.58 -0.91
N MET A 24 -6.52 30.68 0.04
CA MET A 24 -6.80 30.62 1.49
C MET A 24 -7.45 31.90 1.99
N THR A 25 -8.71 32.15 1.62
CA THR A 25 -9.40 33.45 1.79
C THR A 25 -9.61 33.91 3.22
N ASN A 26 -9.56 33.00 4.21
CA ASN A 26 -9.62 33.32 5.63
C ASN A 26 -8.26 33.78 6.22
N LEU A 27 -7.20 33.80 5.42
CA LEU A 27 -5.93 34.40 5.77
C LEU A 27 -5.81 35.82 5.20
N SER A 28 -5.13 36.72 5.94
CA SER A 28 -4.84 38.05 5.41
C SER A 28 -3.96 37.96 4.15
N LYS A 29 -4.07 38.95 3.25
CA LYS A 29 -3.22 39.03 2.04
C LYS A 29 -1.73 38.87 2.39
N ARG A 30 -1.25 39.62 3.42
CA ARG A 30 0.14 39.54 3.89
C ARG A 30 0.55 38.13 4.28
N ASN A 31 -0.34 37.36 4.95
CA ASN A 31 -0.04 35.97 5.33
C ASN A 31 -0.02 35.04 4.13
N ARG A 32 -0.92 35.23 3.16
CA ARG A 32 -0.93 34.46 1.91
C ARG A 32 0.36 34.69 1.09
N ASP A 33 0.76 35.96 0.93
CA ASP A 33 2.01 36.32 0.24
C ASP A 33 3.24 35.71 0.95
N LEU A 34 3.28 35.76 2.28
CA LEU A 34 4.34 35.13 3.06
C LEU A 34 4.40 33.61 2.87
N LEU A 35 3.25 32.93 2.89
CA LEU A 35 3.18 31.48 2.64
C LEU A 35 3.66 31.12 1.24
N ALA A 36 3.22 31.85 0.21
CA ALA A 36 3.63 31.62 -1.16
C ALA A 36 5.14 31.78 -1.38
N GLN A 37 5.78 32.68 -0.61
CA GLN A 37 7.22 32.91 -0.69
C GLN A 37 8.07 31.94 0.14
N SER A 38 7.53 31.43 1.27
CA SER A 38 8.32 30.72 2.29
C SER A 38 7.97 29.24 2.44
N MET A 39 6.83 28.78 1.91
CA MET A 39 6.38 27.41 2.05
C MET A 39 6.09 26.74 0.72
N ARG A 40 6.47 25.49 0.62
CA ARG A 40 6.12 24.61 -0.47
C ARG A 40 5.24 23.49 0.09
N PHE A 41 3.99 23.39 -0.37
CA PHE A 41 3.01 22.44 0.14
C PHE A 41 3.08 21.07 -0.53
N THR A 42 3.57 21.04 -1.76
CA THR A 42 3.72 19.80 -2.53
C THR A 42 5.11 19.71 -3.15
N THR A 43 5.68 18.52 -3.15
CA THR A 43 7.02 18.23 -3.69
C THR A 43 6.96 17.32 -4.91
N ALA A 44 5.81 16.69 -5.16
CA ALA A 44 5.60 15.85 -6.32
C ALA A 44 4.95 16.62 -7.48
N ARG A 45 5.30 16.21 -8.69
CA ARG A 45 4.61 16.57 -9.92
C ARG A 45 3.83 15.37 -10.42
N ARG A 46 2.53 15.54 -10.75
CA ARG A 46 1.75 14.52 -11.46
C ARG A 46 2.27 14.42 -12.88
N ILE A 47 2.70 13.22 -13.31
CA ILE A 47 3.20 12.94 -14.65
C ILE A 47 2.10 12.36 -15.51
N ASP A 48 1.30 11.44 -14.93
CA ASP A 48 0.23 10.76 -15.66
C ASP A 48 -0.98 10.57 -14.74
N HIS A 49 -2.17 10.58 -15.33
CA HIS A 49 -3.44 10.31 -14.67
C HIS A 49 -4.29 9.42 -15.58
N ARG A 50 -4.60 8.23 -15.10
CA ARG A 50 -5.43 7.26 -15.81
C ARG A 50 -6.70 6.97 -15.05
N VAL A 51 -7.81 6.86 -15.79
CA VAL A 51 -9.12 6.54 -15.24
C VAL A 51 -9.60 5.24 -15.86
N ALA A 52 -9.90 4.25 -15.02
CA ALA A 52 -10.43 2.96 -15.42
C ALA A 52 -11.94 3.02 -15.67
N SER A 53 -12.45 2.03 -16.40
CA SER A 53 -13.89 1.88 -16.67
C SER A 53 -14.74 1.71 -15.41
N ASP A 54 -14.16 1.21 -14.32
CA ASP A 54 -14.81 1.04 -13.01
C ASP A 54 -14.68 2.28 -12.08
N GLY A 55 -14.15 3.38 -12.61
CA GLY A 55 -13.93 4.64 -11.89
C GLY A 55 -12.66 4.66 -11.03
N THR A 56 -11.85 3.60 -11.03
CA THR A 56 -10.53 3.59 -10.38
C THR A 56 -9.60 4.60 -11.08
N GLN A 57 -8.89 5.40 -10.30
CA GLN A 57 -8.00 6.43 -10.83
C GLN A 57 -6.57 6.21 -10.34
N LYS A 58 -5.61 6.13 -11.26
CA LYS A 58 -4.18 5.96 -10.98
C LYS A 58 -3.42 7.22 -11.31
N LEU A 59 -2.57 7.67 -10.38
CA LEU A 59 -1.61 8.75 -10.58
C LEU A 59 -0.20 8.20 -10.65
N LEU A 60 0.58 8.70 -11.59
CA LEU A 60 2.04 8.59 -11.61
C LEU A 60 2.62 9.91 -11.13
N MET A 61 3.44 9.86 -10.09
CA MET A 61 4.02 11.01 -9.43
C MET A 61 5.54 10.99 -9.53
N ALA A 62 6.15 12.12 -9.91
CA ALA A 62 7.60 12.33 -9.85
C ALA A 62 7.96 13.22 -8.67
N TRP A 63 9.00 12.83 -7.92
CA TRP A 63 9.50 13.53 -6.74
C TRP A 63 10.70 14.39 -7.11
N GLU A 64 10.65 15.68 -6.85
CA GLU A 64 11.72 16.63 -7.19
C GLU A 64 12.93 16.50 -6.24
N HIS A 65 12.69 16.08 -4.99
CA HIS A 65 13.73 15.83 -4.00
C HIS A 65 13.76 14.35 -3.69
N GLY A 66 14.98 13.78 -3.60
CA GLY A 66 15.15 12.38 -3.28
C GLY A 66 14.67 12.03 -1.89
N PRO A 67 14.38 10.73 -1.66
CA PRO A 67 14.22 10.23 -0.32
C PRO A 67 15.46 10.55 0.48
N THR A 68 15.27 10.95 1.74
CA THR A 68 16.38 11.02 2.69
C THR A 68 16.94 9.61 2.81
N THR A 69 18.23 9.45 2.55
CA THR A 69 18.96 8.22 2.88
C THR A 69 19.01 8.14 4.40
N ALA A 70 17.93 7.70 5.04
CA ALA A 70 18.01 7.21 6.40
C ALA A 70 18.95 6.00 6.38
N ALA A 71 19.83 5.90 7.36
CA ALA A 71 20.85 4.88 7.48
C ALA A 71 20.30 3.49 7.12
N PRO A 72 21.04 2.67 6.39
CA PRO A 72 20.56 1.38 5.93
C PRO A 72 20.27 0.52 7.15
N THR A 73 18.99 0.22 7.38
CA THR A 73 18.64 -1.03 8.06
C THR A 73 19.22 -2.11 7.15
N ALA A 74 20.26 -2.76 7.63
CA ALA A 74 21.07 -3.70 6.86
C ALA A 74 20.25 -4.96 6.51
N LEU A 75 19.46 -4.86 5.44
CA LEU A 75 18.90 -6.01 4.75
C LEU A 75 19.61 -6.09 3.40
N PRO A 76 20.10 -7.27 2.99
CA PRO A 76 20.83 -7.42 1.73
C PRO A 76 19.90 -7.11 0.56
N VAL A 77 20.20 -6.06 -0.20
CA VAL A 77 19.56 -5.77 -1.49
C VAL A 77 20.18 -6.71 -2.52
N LEU A 78 19.44 -7.77 -2.87
CA LEU A 78 19.82 -8.65 -3.94
C LEU A 78 19.52 -7.97 -5.29
N ASN A 79 20.59 -7.61 -6.03
CA ASN A 79 20.58 -7.14 -7.43
C ASN A 79 19.87 -5.79 -7.71
N ALA A 80 20.43 -4.68 -7.27
CA ALA A 80 20.08 -3.37 -7.76
C ALA A 80 20.86 -3.06 -9.06
N THR A 81 20.22 -3.20 -10.21
CA THR A 81 20.68 -2.56 -11.44
C THR A 81 20.17 -1.11 -11.44
N PRO A 82 21.01 -0.09 -11.67
CA PRO A 82 20.54 1.30 -11.76
C PRO A 82 19.71 1.47 -13.03
N VAL A 83 18.40 1.52 -12.89
CA VAL A 83 17.53 2.01 -13.97
C VAL A 83 17.42 3.53 -13.78
N ALA A 84 17.90 4.30 -14.75
CA ALA A 84 17.78 5.76 -14.81
C ALA A 84 16.34 6.18 -15.12
N SER A 85 15.40 5.82 -14.26
CA SER A 85 14.04 6.31 -14.26
C SER A 85 13.91 7.32 -13.12
N GLY A 86 13.45 8.52 -13.44
CA GLY A 86 13.27 9.56 -12.44
C GLY A 86 12.41 9.01 -11.28
N ARG A 87 12.76 9.37 -10.06
CA ARG A 87 12.12 8.98 -8.79
C ARG A 87 10.61 9.09 -8.83
N GLN A 88 9.95 8.00 -9.16
CA GLN A 88 8.53 7.97 -9.45
C GLN A 88 7.80 6.93 -8.60
N THR A 89 6.59 7.24 -8.20
CA THR A 89 5.67 6.29 -7.54
C THR A 89 4.30 6.37 -8.17
N GLU A 90 3.57 5.27 -8.09
CA GLU A 90 2.15 5.23 -8.40
C GLU A 90 1.31 5.17 -7.14
N CYS A 91 0.16 5.84 -7.15
CA CYS A 91 -0.89 5.71 -6.14
C CYS A 91 -2.25 5.63 -6.82
N VAL A 92 -3.23 5.02 -6.14
CA VAL A 92 -4.52 4.70 -6.75
C VAL A 92 -5.66 5.12 -5.84
N MET A 93 -6.66 5.82 -6.39
CA MET A 93 -7.97 6.01 -5.78
C MET A 93 -8.92 4.92 -6.26
N ILE A 94 -9.48 4.17 -5.34
CA ILE A 94 -10.40 3.05 -5.61
C ILE A 94 -11.79 3.42 -5.07
N PRO A 95 -12.78 3.63 -5.96
CA PRO A 95 -14.15 3.89 -5.54
C PRO A 95 -14.88 2.56 -5.22
N ALA A 96 -15.71 2.56 -4.19
CA ALA A 96 -16.64 1.49 -3.91
C ALA A 96 -17.81 2.05 -3.09
N ASP A 97 -19.01 2.07 -3.63
CA ASP A 97 -20.21 2.65 -3.02
C ASP A 97 -19.93 4.03 -2.37
N SER A 98 -20.05 4.11 -1.05
CA SER A 98 -19.74 5.33 -0.28
C SER A 98 -18.27 5.46 0.11
N ARG A 99 -17.39 4.50 -0.26
CA ARG A 99 -15.97 4.49 0.11
C ARG A 99 -15.10 5.04 -1.01
N ARG A 100 -14.10 5.81 -0.62
CA ARG A 100 -12.98 6.24 -1.47
C ARG A 100 -11.70 5.80 -0.78
N THR A 101 -11.04 4.79 -1.35
CA THR A 101 -9.84 4.19 -0.76
C THR A 101 -8.60 4.69 -1.49
N ALA A 102 -7.68 5.30 -0.76
CA ALA A 102 -6.35 5.61 -1.27
C ALA A 102 -5.44 4.39 -1.06
N CYS A 103 -4.97 3.80 -2.16
CA CYS A 103 -3.90 2.81 -2.17
C CYS A 103 -2.60 3.56 -2.43
N ILE A 104 -1.72 3.59 -1.42
CA ILE A 104 -0.52 4.43 -1.41
C ILE A 104 0.75 3.62 -1.29
N SER A 105 1.83 4.18 -1.83
CA SER A 105 3.17 3.61 -1.83
C SER A 105 3.97 4.09 -0.63
N SER A 106 4.82 3.23 -0.09
CA SER A 106 5.74 3.53 1.02
C SER A 106 7.20 3.69 0.58
N GLN A 107 7.53 3.25 -0.63
CA GLN A 107 8.88 3.26 -1.19
C GLN A 107 8.87 3.55 -2.68
N LEU A 108 10.03 3.91 -3.23
CA LEU A 108 10.34 3.91 -4.65
C LEU A 108 10.82 2.50 -5.00
N GLY A 109 10.07 1.76 -5.81
CA GLY A 109 10.29 0.33 -6.01
C GLY A 109 9.92 -0.51 -4.78
N CYS A 110 10.40 -1.74 -4.72
CA CYS A 110 10.15 -2.64 -3.59
C CYS A 110 11.32 -3.62 -3.41
N PRO A 111 11.89 -3.75 -2.18
CA PRO A 111 13.03 -4.62 -1.94
C PRO A 111 12.68 -6.11 -1.91
N VAL A 112 11.39 -6.44 -1.76
CA VAL A 112 10.94 -7.84 -1.55
C VAL A 112 11.12 -8.69 -2.79
N GLY A 113 10.88 -8.12 -3.99
CA GLY A 113 11.08 -8.81 -5.26
C GLY A 113 10.09 -9.95 -5.53
N CYS A 114 8.87 -9.90 -5.00
CA CYS A 114 7.84 -10.91 -5.28
C CYS A 114 7.71 -11.17 -6.78
N ARG A 115 7.81 -12.43 -7.21
CA ARG A 115 7.90 -12.82 -8.62
C ARG A 115 6.60 -12.62 -9.41
N PHE A 116 5.50 -12.29 -8.71
CA PHE A 116 4.19 -12.00 -9.27
C PHE A 116 3.82 -10.50 -9.25
N CYS A 117 4.73 -9.63 -8.76
CA CYS A 117 4.42 -8.22 -8.51
C CYS A 117 5.34 -7.29 -9.30
N ALA A 118 4.74 -6.40 -10.09
CA ALA A 118 5.48 -5.44 -10.91
C ALA A 118 6.35 -4.48 -10.08
N SER A 119 5.92 -4.12 -8.86
CA SER A 119 6.66 -3.22 -7.97
C SER A 119 8.02 -3.77 -7.53
N GLY A 120 8.21 -5.10 -7.59
CA GLY A 120 9.48 -5.76 -7.26
C GLY A 120 10.49 -5.76 -8.40
N ILE A 121 10.07 -5.44 -9.62
CA ILE A 121 10.96 -5.40 -10.78
C ILE A 121 11.85 -4.15 -10.67
N GLY A 122 13.16 -4.34 -10.56
CA GLY A 122 14.11 -3.24 -10.39
C GLY A 122 14.54 -3.00 -8.94
N GLY A 123 13.91 -3.66 -7.96
CA GLY A 123 14.30 -3.57 -6.56
C GLY A 123 13.89 -2.27 -5.88
N LEU A 124 14.62 -1.89 -4.83
CA LEU A 124 14.40 -0.68 -4.04
C LEU A 124 15.26 0.46 -4.55
N GLU A 125 14.66 1.58 -4.90
CA GLU A 125 15.34 2.83 -5.24
C GLU A 125 15.46 3.78 -4.00
N GLY A 126 14.54 3.68 -3.04
CA GLY A 126 14.60 4.44 -1.79
C GLY A 126 13.29 4.44 -1.00
N ASN A 127 13.37 4.93 0.24
CA ASN A 127 12.23 5.09 1.12
C ASN A 127 11.54 6.44 0.87
N LEU A 128 10.21 6.46 0.87
CA LEU A 128 9.46 7.71 0.91
C LEU A 128 9.46 8.29 2.33
N THR A 129 9.54 9.60 2.43
CA THR A 129 9.32 10.31 3.70
C THR A 129 7.84 10.29 4.10
N ALA A 130 7.53 10.55 5.37
CA ALA A 130 6.15 10.68 5.82
C ALA A 130 5.37 11.75 5.01
N GLY A 131 6.01 12.88 4.71
CA GLY A 131 5.42 13.93 3.87
C GLY A 131 5.06 13.43 2.46
N GLN A 132 5.96 12.69 1.80
CA GLN A 132 5.71 12.12 0.48
C GLN A 132 4.60 11.05 0.50
N ILE A 133 4.51 10.28 1.58
CA ILE A 133 3.41 9.31 1.76
C ILE A 133 2.07 10.04 1.89
N ILE A 134 2.01 11.09 2.71
CA ILE A 134 0.81 11.92 2.92
C ILE A 134 0.42 12.66 1.64
N GLU A 135 1.39 13.17 0.91
CA GLU A 135 1.19 13.93 -0.32
C GLU A 135 0.47 13.09 -1.41
N GLN A 136 0.66 11.76 -1.44
CA GLN A 136 -0.12 10.88 -2.32
C GLN A 136 -1.62 10.98 -2.00
N VAL A 137 -1.99 10.95 -0.70
CA VAL A 137 -3.40 11.07 -0.29
C VAL A 137 -3.95 12.45 -0.64
N PHE A 138 -3.15 13.51 -0.47
CA PHE A 138 -3.52 14.86 -0.89
C PHE A 138 -3.84 14.90 -2.38
N HIS A 139 -2.96 14.39 -3.24
CA HIS A 139 -3.19 14.39 -4.68
C HIS A 139 -4.39 13.54 -5.10
N LEU A 140 -4.62 12.41 -4.45
CA LEU A 140 -5.81 11.58 -4.69
C LEU A 140 -7.10 12.28 -4.23
N SER A 141 -7.06 13.11 -3.18
CA SER A 141 -8.22 13.86 -2.70
C SER A 141 -8.61 15.04 -3.59
N THR A 142 -7.72 15.46 -4.49
CA THR A 142 -8.01 16.54 -5.47
C THR A 142 -8.54 16.01 -6.80
N LEU A 143 -8.79 14.71 -6.95
CA LEU A 143 -9.31 14.11 -8.17
C LEU A 143 -10.82 14.34 -8.31
N ASP A 144 -11.30 14.41 -9.56
CA ASP A 144 -12.72 14.52 -9.85
C ASP A 144 -13.50 13.36 -9.24
N ALA A 145 -14.72 13.63 -8.77
CA ALA A 145 -15.60 12.69 -8.10
C ALA A 145 -15.06 12.13 -6.77
N VAL A 146 -14.03 12.74 -6.19
CA VAL A 146 -13.52 12.41 -4.87
C VAL A 146 -13.87 13.53 -3.88
N GLU A 147 -14.98 13.38 -3.19
CA GLU A 147 -15.38 14.33 -2.13
C GLU A 147 -14.43 14.22 -0.93
N ARG A 148 -14.11 12.99 -0.52
CA ARG A 148 -13.24 12.71 0.62
C ARG A 148 -12.65 11.31 0.54
N ILE A 149 -11.36 11.19 0.79
CA ILE A 149 -10.73 9.88 1.05
C ILE A 149 -11.19 9.37 2.42
N SER A 150 -11.79 8.19 2.44
CA SER A 150 -12.36 7.59 3.65
C SER A 150 -11.55 6.43 4.22
N HIS A 151 -10.72 5.78 3.40
CA HIS A 151 -9.87 4.64 3.75
C HIS A 151 -8.49 4.80 3.12
N VAL A 152 -7.47 4.25 3.79
CA VAL A 152 -6.10 4.20 3.26
C VAL A 152 -5.57 2.77 3.39
N VAL A 153 -4.95 2.28 2.33
CA VAL A 153 -4.24 1.00 2.35
C VAL A 153 -2.81 1.18 1.86
N PHE A 154 -1.85 0.73 2.63
CA PHE A 154 -0.44 0.67 2.26
C PHE A 154 -0.21 -0.63 1.48
N MET A 155 -0.73 -0.66 0.24
CA MET A 155 -0.67 -1.80 -0.68
C MET A 155 -0.18 -1.36 -2.07
N GLY A 156 0.41 -0.18 -2.17
CA GLY A 156 1.10 0.31 -3.36
C GLY A 156 2.51 -0.26 -3.46
N MET A 157 3.44 0.55 -3.95
CA MET A 157 4.85 0.16 -4.09
C MET A 157 5.55 0.19 -2.74
N GLY A 158 6.39 -0.86 -2.48
CA GLY A 158 7.22 -0.98 -1.28
C GLY A 158 6.70 -1.94 -0.21
N GLU A 159 7.58 -2.21 0.76
CA GLU A 159 7.27 -2.93 1.99
C GLU A 159 7.14 -1.91 3.15
N PRO A 160 5.93 -1.65 3.65
CA PRO A 160 5.72 -0.61 4.64
C PRO A 160 6.50 -0.80 5.94
N LEU A 161 6.65 -2.05 6.42
CA LEU A 161 7.38 -2.30 7.66
C LEU A 161 8.90 -2.18 7.49
N ALA A 162 9.43 -2.19 6.26
CA ALA A 162 10.83 -1.82 6.00
C ALA A 162 11.05 -0.29 6.04
N ASN A 163 9.98 0.51 6.01
CA ASN A 163 9.99 1.96 6.17
C ASN A 163 9.13 2.41 7.37
N LEU A 164 9.17 1.65 8.46
CA LEU A 164 8.23 1.73 9.59
C LEU A 164 8.12 3.12 10.21
N SER A 165 9.22 3.84 10.38
CA SER A 165 9.20 5.18 10.99
C SER A 165 8.38 6.17 10.15
N ALA A 166 8.68 6.29 8.86
CA ALA A 166 7.95 7.21 7.99
C ALA A 166 6.47 6.80 7.80
N VAL A 167 6.19 5.49 7.75
CA VAL A 167 4.82 4.96 7.69
C VAL A 167 4.06 5.31 8.97
N SER A 168 4.66 5.12 10.13
CA SER A 168 4.02 5.45 11.43
C SER A 168 3.71 6.94 11.55
N ASP A 169 4.64 7.81 11.16
CA ASP A 169 4.43 9.27 11.18
C ASP A 169 3.37 9.71 10.17
N ALA A 170 3.34 9.07 8.98
CA ALA A 170 2.28 9.32 8.01
C ALA A 170 0.90 8.90 8.56
N ILE A 171 0.80 7.73 9.20
CA ILE A 171 -0.47 7.26 9.81
C ILE A 171 -0.95 8.22 10.90
N ARG A 172 -0.07 8.72 11.78
CA ARG A 172 -0.44 9.72 12.79
C ARG A 172 -1.03 10.98 12.15
N SER A 173 -0.41 11.47 11.09
CA SER A 173 -0.89 12.66 10.36
C SER A 173 -2.19 12.42 9.61
N LEU A 174 -2.36 11.24 8.98
CA LEU A 174 -3.59 10.85 8.30
C LEU A 174 -4.76 10.72 9.29
N HIS A 175 -4.49 10.24 10.50
CA HIS A 175 -5.48 10.06 11.55
C HIS A 175 -5.83 11.34 12.28
N ALA A 176 -4.88 12.23 12.49
CA ALA A 176 -5.01 13.43 13.29
C ALA A 176 -6.21 14.30 12.86
N GLU A 177 -6.87 14.94 13.83
CA GLU A 177 -7.99 15.85 13.57
C GLU A 177 -7.57 17.07 12.73
N TRP A 178 -6.34 17.55 12.90
CA TRP A 178 -5.79 18.62 12.08
C TRP A 178 -5.35 18.16 10.67
N GLY A 179 -5.26 16.84 10.45
CA GLY A 179 -4.92 16.23 9.17
C GLY A 179 -6.17 15.80 8.39
N PHE A 180 -6.11 14.62 7.75
CA PHE A 180 -7.25 14.11 7.01
C PHE A 180 -8.40 13.59 7.89
N GLY A 181 -8.18 13.36 9.19
CA GLY A 181 -9.17 12.85 10.13
C GLY A 181 -9.69 11.45 9.76
N ILE A 182 -8.84 10.62 9.15
CA ILE A 182 -9.19 9.25 8.79
C ILE A 182 -9.08 8.37 10.03
N SER A 183 -10.17 7.69 10.40
CA SER A 183 -10.12 6.76 11.53
C SER A 183 -9.00 5.74 11.34
N ALA A 184 -8.19 5.50 12.37
CA ALA A 184 -7.09 4.52 12.33
C ALA A 184 -7.58 3.12 11.92
N ARG A 185 -8.81 2.73 12.30
CA ARG A 185 -9.46 1.47 11.90
C ARG A 185 -9.72 1.37 10.38
N ARG A 186 -9.64 2.48 9.66
CA ARG A 186 -9.80 2.56 8.19
C ARG A 186 -8.45 2.70 7.48
N ILE A 187 -7.35 2.49 8.22
CA ILE A 187 -6.00 2.46 7.68
C ILE A 187 -5.49 1.03 7.80
N THR A 188 -5.12 0.43 6.67
CA THR A 188 -4.57 -0.92 6.61
C THR A 188 -3.10 -0.85 6.21
N VAL A 189 -2.25 -1.47 7.02
CA VAL A 189 -0.83 -1.66 6.70
C VAL A 189 -0.64 -3.11 6.27
N SER A 190 -0.24 -3.30 5.02
CA SER A 190 0.10 -4.63 4.50
C SER A 190 1.59 -4.87 4.61
N THR A 191 2.00 -6.08 4.92
CA THR A 191 3.40 -6.49 4.99
C THR A 191 3.58 -7.89 4.41
N VAL A 192 4.69 -8.13 3.73
CA VAL A 192 5.09 -9.48 3.31
C VAL A 192 5.45 -10.37 4.51
N GLY A 193 5.68 -9.74 5.66
CA GLY A 193 6.03 -10.44 6.88
C GLY A 193 7.52 -10.33 7.22
N LEU A 194 7.79 -9.45 8.13
CA LEU A 194 9.05 -9.29 8.84
C LEU A 194 8.75 -9.49 10.33
N PRO A 195 8.96 -10.69 10.93
CA PRO A 195 8.51 -11.00 12.29
C PRO A 195 8.94 -9.96 13.32
N THR A 196 10.20 -9.53 13.25
CA THR A 196 10.74 -8.49 14.14
C THR A 196 10.07 -7.14 13.94
N ALA A 197 9.75 -6.75 12.69
CA ALA A 197 9.09 -5.49 12.41
C ALA A 197 7.60 -5.52 12.81
N ILE A 198 6.91 -6.66 12.65
CA ILE A 198 5.54 -6.86 13.17
C ILE A 198 5.52 -6.69 14.68
N ARG A 199 6.45 -7.32 15.42
CA ARG A 199 6.57 -7.17 16.87
C ARG A 199 6.83 -5.74 17.31
N ARG A 200 7.70 -5.01 16.59
CA ARG A 200 7.92 -3.56 16.83
C ARG A 200 6.67 -2.73 16.53
N PHE A 201 5.90 -3.12 15.51
CA PHE A 201 4.67 -2.43 15.16
C PHE A 201 3.55 -2.66 16.18
N CYS A 202 3.63 -3.70 17.02
CA CYS A 202 2.71 -3.88 18.17
C CYS A 202 2.77 -2.70 19.17
N ASP A 203 3.87 -1.95 19.22
CA ASP A 203 4.02 -0.78 20.10
C ASP A 203 3.37 0.49 19.50
N PHE A 204 2.82 0.39 18.30
CA PHE A 204 2.15 1.51 17.66
C PHE A 204 0.77 1.74 18.28
N GLU A 205 0.57 2.94 18.83
CA GLU A 205 -0.56 3.27 19.70
C GLU A 205 -1.93 3.36 19.00
N LEU A 206 -1.96 3.48 17.67
CA LEU A 206 -3.21 3.63 16.93
C LEU A 206 -3.76 2.27 16.44
N PRO A 207 -5.08 2.04 16.53
CA PRO A 207 -5.70 0.75 16.21
C PRO A 207 -5.87 0.56 14.68
N VAL A 208 -4.75 0.53 13.95
CA VAL A 208 -4.74 0.23 12.52
C VAL A 208 -5.03 -1.25 12.25
N THR A 209 -5.34 -1.61 11.02
CA THR A 209 -5.49 -2.99 10.57
C THR A 209 -4.17 -3.49 9.99
N LEU A 210 -3.70 -4.65 10.45
CA LEU A 210 -2.55 -5.34 9.87
C LEU A 210 -3.04 -6.38 8.85
N ALA A 211 -2.42 -6.39 7.66
CA ALA A 211 -2.64 -7.40 6.64
C ALA A 211 -1.31 -8.12 6.35
N LEU A 212 -1.29 -9.45 6.54
CA LEU A 212 -0.13 -10.27 6.19
C LEU A 212 -0.28 -10.78 4.76
N SER A 213 0.61 -10.37 3.87
CA SER A 213 0.76 -10.87 2.51
C SER A 213 1.42 -12.27 2.54
N LEU A 214 0.63 -13.28 2.90
CA LEU A 214 1.10 -14.67 3.06
C LEU A 214 1.35 -15.32 1.70
N HIS A 215 0.36 -15.32 0.82
CA HIS A 215 0.37 -15.70 -0.60
C HIS A 215 0.73 -17.16 -0.90
N ALA A 216 1.05 -17.96 0.09
CA ALA A 216 1.37 -19.38 -0.07
C ALA A 216 0.87 -20.18 1.13
N PRO A 217 0.52 -21.47 0.94
CA PRO A 217 0.06 -22.33 2.02
C PRO A 217 1.21 -22.89 2.87
N ASN A 218 2.41 -23.00 2.28
CA ASN A 218 3.59 -23.56 2.94
C ASN A 218 4.87 -22.83 2.52
N ASP A 219 5.95 -23.07 3.22
CA ASP A 219 7.23 -22.40 3.01
C ASP A 219 7.87 -22.73 1.65
N GLU A 220 7.67 -23.93 1.12
CA GLU A 220 8.20 -24.33 -0.18
C GLU A 220 7.64 -23.45 -1.29
N ILE A 221 6.32 -23.36 -1.41
CA ILE A 221 5.65 -22.52 -2.41
C ILE A 221 6.00 -21.04 -2.13
N ARG A 222 6.03 -20.64 -0.86
CA ARG A 222 6.30 -19.25 -0.49
C ARG A 222 7.67 -18.78 -0.96
N ARG A 223 8.73 -19.55 -0.73
CA ARG A 223 10.09 -19.24 -1.21
C ARG A 223 10.17 -19.17 -2.73
N ASN A 224 9.39 -19.99 -3.43
CA ASN A 224 9.35 -19.97 -4.88
C ASN A 224 8.72 -18.70 -5.47
N ILE A 225 7.85 -17.98 -4.74
CA ILE A 225 7.15 -16.79 -5.25
C ILE A 225 7.54 -15.49 -4.54
N ILE A 226 8.11 -15.56 -3.34
CA ILE A 226 8.54 -14.42 -2.52
C ILE A 226 9.99 -14.63 -2.09
N PRO A 227 10.97 -13.95 -2.68
CA PRO A 227 12.39 -14.11 -2.31
C PRO A 227 12.68 -13.86 -0.83
N TRP A 228 11.99 -12.93 -0.19
CA TRP A 228 12.18 -12.67 1.25
C TRP A 228 11.65 -13.78 2.17
N ALA A 229 10.96 -14.78 1.65
CA ALA A 229 10.58 -15.97 2.41
C ALA A 229 11.77 -16.83 2.85
N ASP A 230 12.96 -16.60 2.30
CA ASP A 230 14.18 -17.23 2.78
C ASP A 230 14.64 -16.73 4.16
N PHE A 231 14.14 -15.55 4.59
CA PHE A 231 14.51 -14.94 5.88
C PHE A 231 13.52 -15.22 7.03
N SER A 232 12.36 -15.83 6.74
CA SER A 232 11.37 -16.15 7.76
C SER A 232 10.43 -17.25 7.30
N THR A 233 10.14 -18.19 8.20
CA THR A 233 9.14 -19.24 7.98
C THR A 233 7.73 -18.73 8.19
N ILE A 234 6.74 -19.44 7.66
CA ILE A 234 5.32 -19.16 7.94
C ILE A 234 5.04 -19.26 9.44
N GLU A 235 5.63 -20.25 10.12
CA GLU A 235 5.51 -20.42 11.57
C GLU A 235 5.92 -19.16 12.35
N GLU A 236 7.09 -18.60 12.06
CA GLU A 236 7.58 -17.37 12.70
C GLU A 236 6.69 -16.15 12.41
N LEU A 237 6.08 -16.11 11.22
CA LEU A 237 5.12 -15.06 10.85
C LEU A 237 3.82 -15.19 11.62
N LEU A 238 3.29 -16.41 11.74
CA LEU A 238 2.07 -16.68 12.50
C LEU A 238 2.26 -16.39 13.98
N ASP A 239 3.43 -16.70 14.56
CA ASP A 239 3.76 -16.34 15.93
C ASP A 239 3.78 -14.82 16.16
N ALA A 240 4.38 -14.08 15.22
CA ALA A 240 4.39 -12.63 15.30
C ALA A 240 2.96 -12.03 15.14
N CYS A 241 2.13 -12.66 14.33
CA CYS A 241 0.74 -12.28 14.12
C CYS A 241 -0.13 -12.60 15.35
N ASP A 242 0.07 -13.75 16.01
CA ASP A 242 -0.59 -14.09 17.25
C ASP A 242 -0.20 -13.10 18.37
N GLU A 243 1.07 -12.73 18.46
CA GLU A 243 1.52 -11.68 19.37
C GLU A 243 0.84 -10.32 19.08
N TRP A 244 0.71 -9.94 17.79
CA TRP A 244 -0.04 -8.75 17.40
C TRP A 244 -1.48 -8.81 17.93
N PHE A 245 -2.19 -9.91 17.69
CA PHE A 245 -3.57 -10.07 18.16
C PHE A 245 -3.67 -9.98 19.69
N ARG A 246 -2.81 -10.69 20.42
CA ARG A 246 -2.79 -10.67 21.89
C ARG A 246 -2.53 -9.27 22.46
N ARG A 247 -1.64 -8.48 21.81
CA ARG A 247 -1.25 -7.15 22.32
C ARG A 247 -2.21 -6.05 21.93
N THR A 248 -2.82 -6.14 20.74
CA THR A 248 -3.65 -5.07 20.18
C THR A 248 -5.15 -5.36 20.24
N GLY A 249 -5.55 -6.61 20.42
CA GLY A 249 -6.94 -7.07 20.30
C GLY A 249 -7.50 -6.96 18.87
N ARG A 250 -6.61 -6.80 17.85
CA ARG A 250 -7.00 -6.54 16.46
C ARG A 250 -6.80 -7.79 15.62
N GLU A 251 -7.85 -8.21 14.93
CA GLU A 251 -7.79 -9.28 13.94
C GLU A 251 -6.85 -8.90 12.79
N ILE A 252 -6.25 -9.93 12.21
CA ILE A 252 -5.36 -9.84 11.06
C ILE A 252 -6.10 -10.31 9.82
N THR A 253 -5.75 -9.73 8.67
CA THR A 253 -6.19 -10.24 7.39
C THR A 253 -5.01 -10.93 6.70
N LEU A 254 -5.19 -12.19 6.30
CA LEU A 254 -4.27 -12.86 5.40
C LEU A 254 -4.63 -12.50 3.94
N GLU A 255 -3.73 -11.82 3.27
CA GLU A 255 -3.84 -11.58 1.82
C GLU A 255 -3.24 -12.80 1.10
N TYR A 256 -4.03 -13.42 0.22
CA TYR A 256 -3.62 -14.61 -0.51
C TYR A 256 -3.90 -14.43 -2.00
N ILE A 257 -2.83 -14.26 -2.78
CA ILE A 257 -2.93 -14.19 -4.24
C ILE A 257 -3.03 -15.60 -4.81
N LEU A 258 -4.05 -15.87 -5.61
CA LEU A 258 -4.24 -17.12 -6.30
C LEU A 258 -3.54 -17.07 -7.66
N LEU A 259 -2.52 -17.91 -7.82
CA LEU A 259 -1.71 -18.09 -9.03
C LEU A 259 -2.10 -19.44 -9.66
N GLY A 260 -2.67 -19.41 -10.86
CA GLY A 260 -3.18 -20.60 -11.53
C GLY A 260 -2.14 -21.71 -11.68
N GLY A 261 -2.45 -22.90 -11.15
CA GLY A 261 -1.58 -24.07 -11.16
C GLY A 261 -0.41 -24.04 -10.17
N VAL A 262 -0.28 -23.02 -9.35
CA VAL A 262 0.84 -22.87 -8.40
C VAL A 262 0.39 -23.09 -6.95
N ASN A 263 -0.57 -22.28 -6.48
CA ASN A 263 -1.00 -22.26 -5.07
C ASN A 263 -2.53 -22.30 -4.92
N ASP A 264 -3.26 -22.74 -5.94
CA ASP A 264 -4.71 -22.66 -6.05
C ASP A 264 -5.44 -24.02 -5.95
N ARG A 265 -4.74 -25.08 -5.49
CA ARG A 265 -5.32 -26.43 -5.33
C ARG A 265 -6.13 -26.54 -4.04
N ALA A 266 -6.97 -27.57 -3.94
CA ALA A 266 -7.79 -27.84 -2.76
C ALA A 266 -6.96 -28.06 -1.48
N GLU A 267 -5.87 -28.84 -1.58
CA GLU A 267 -4.95 -29.06 -0.45
C GLU A 267 -4.33 -27.76 0.07
N HIS A 268 -4.05 -26.79 -0.81
CA HIS A 268 -3.54 -25.48 -0.42
C HIS A 268 -4.57 -24.64 0.33
N ALA A 269 -5.86 -24.81 0.03
CA ALA A 269 -6.93 -24.16 0.78
C ALA A 269 -7.07 -24.75 2.20
N GLU A 270 -6.88 -26.07 2.35
CA GLU A 270 -6.87 -26.74 3.65
C GLU A 270 -5.71 -26.26 4.54
N GLU A 271 -4.48 -26.23 4.01
CA GLU A 271 -3.31 -25.72 4.72
C GLU A 271 -3.51 -24.24 5.13
N LEU A 272 -4.03 -23.39 4.22
CA LEU A 272 -4.32 -21.99 4.52
C LEU A 272 -5.39 -21.84 5.60
N ALA A 273 -6.41 -22.72 5.61
CA ALA A 273 -7.45 -22.72 6.63
C ALA A 273 -6.87 -23.00 8.04
N GLU A 274 -5.92 -23.91 8.15
CA GLU A 274 -5.23 -24.20 9.41
C GLU A 274 -4.47 -22.97 9.91
N HIS A 275 -3.72 -22.30 9.05
CA HIS A 275 -3.02 -21.07 9.40
C HIS A 275 -3.96 -19.95 9.85
N ALA A 276 -5.05 -19.71 9.10
CA ALA A 276 -6.00 -18.66 9.40
C ALA A 276 -6.71 -18.89 10.74
N ARG A 277 -7.10 -20.15 11.02
CA ARG A 277 -7.75 -20.51 12.30
C ARG A 277 -6.84 -20.37 13.49
N ARG A 278 -5.55 -20.71 13.35
CA ARG A 278 -4.55 -20.60 14.41
C ARG A 278 -4.45 -19.17 14.97
N ILE A 279 -4.51 -18.17 14.11
CA ILE A 279 -4.34 -16.75 14.48
C ILE A 279 -5.65 -15.95 14.41
N HIS A 280 -6.79 -16.60 14.30
CA HIS A 280 -8.11 -15.97 14.18
C HIS A 280 -8.17 -14.92 13.05
N ALA A 281 -7.57 -15.22 11.89
CA ALA A 281 -7.49 -14.30 10.78
C ALA A 281 -8.64 -14.45 9.78
N ASN A 282 -9.03 -13.32 9.18
CA ASN A 282 -9.82 -13.31 7.95
C ASN A 282 -8.91 -13.56 6.75
N VAL A 283 -9.44 -14.11 5.65
CA VAL A 283 -8.70 -14.32 4.42
C VAL A 283 -9.28 -13.49 3.28
N ASN A 284 -8.42 -12.70 2.63
CA ASN A 284 -8.72 -12.04 1.36
C ASN A 284 -8.06 -12.80 0.21
N LEU A 285 -8.87 -13.42 -0.63
CA LEU A 285 -8.42 -14.05 -1.87
C LEU A 285 -8.31 -13.01 -2.97
N ILE A 286 -7.14 -12.91 -3.57
CA ILE A 286 -6.84 -12.00 -4.67
C ILE A 286 -6.64 -12.84 -5.92
N ARG A 287 -7.49 -12.67 -6.94
CA ARG A 287 -7.22 -13.26 -8.24
C ARG A 287 -6.02 -12.57 -8.86
N TYR A 288 -5.03 -13.32 -9.30
CA TYR A 288 -3.85 -12.75 -9.93
C TYR A 288 -4.22 -11.78 -11.07
N ASN A 289 -3.62 -10.62 -11.05
CA ASN A 289 -3.71 -9.65 -12.14
C ASN A 289 -2.42 -9.75 -12.93
N GLU A 290 -2.55 -10.22 -14.17
CA GLU A 290 -1.41 -10.53 -15.02
C GLU A 290 -0.50 -9.32 -15.20
N VAL A 291 0.80 -9.56 -15.06
CA VAL A 291 1.88 -8.59 -15.25
C VAL A 291 2.69 -9.03 -16.46
N ARG A 292 2.88 -8.11 -17.40
CA ARG A 292 3.62 -8.39 -18.63
C ARG A 292 5.03 -8.90 -18.31
N GLY A 293 5.40 -10.02 -18.90
CA GLY A 293 6.71 -10.65 -18.73
C GLY A 293 6.86 -11.53 -17.50
N MET A 294 5.80 -11.74 -16.71
CA MET A 294 5.79 -12.71 -15.62
C MET A 294 5.13 -14.04 -16.03
N PRO A 295 5.61 -15.19 -15.51
CA PRO A 295 5.19 -16.51 -15.99
C PRO A 295 3.86 -17.02 -15.41
N PHE A 296 3.22 -16.24 -14.54
CA PHE A 296 2.02 -16.67 -13.82
C PHE A 296 0.75 -16.43 -14.62
N GLN A 297 -0.25 -17.25 -14.33
CA GLN A 297 -1.56 -17.20 -14.97
C GLN A 297 -2.65 -16.88 -13.93
N ARG A 298 -3.70 -16.22 -14.38
CA ARG A 298 -4.90 -15.98 -13.57
C ARG A 298 -5.67 -17.30 -13.42
N PRO A 299 -6.08 -17.70 -12.20
CA PRO A 299 -6.90 -18.89 -12.00
C PRO A 299 -8.29 -18.70 -12.62
N ASN A 300 -8.92 -19.82 -13.04
CA ASN A 300 -10.30 -19.78 -13.47
C ASN A 300 -11.26 -19.50 -12.30
N SER A 301 -12.50 -19.11 -12.62
CA SER A 301 -13.46 -18.71 -11.60
C SER A 301 -13.90 -19.86 -10.70
N ASP A 302 -14.04 -21.07 -11.25
CA ASP A 302 -14.50 -22.24 -10.50
C ASP A 302 -13.47 -22.67 -9.47
N CYS A 303 -12.18 -22.63 -9.83
CA CYS A 303 -11.07 -22.87 -8.90
C CYS A 303 -11.09 -21.88 -7.73
N VAL A 304 -11.28 -20.58 -8.01
CA VAL A 304 -11.34 -19.53 -6.96
C VAL A 304 -12.55 -19.72 -6.05
N LEU A 305 -13.71 -20.07 -6.60
CA LEU A 305 -14.93 -20.32 -5.83
C LEU A 305 -14.80 -21.58 -4.96
N ARG A 306 -14.23 -22.65 -5.52
CA ARG A 306 -13.98 -23.89 -4.76
C ARG A 306 -12.97 -23.66 -3.63
N PHE A 307 -11.91 -22.89 -3.88
CA PHE A 307 -10.93 -22.50 -2.87
C PHE A 307 -11.59 -21.71 -1.72
N GLN A 308 -12.45 -20.76 -2.04
CA GLN A 308 -13.23 -20.00 -1.05
C GLN A 308 -14.18 -20.90 -0.26
N GLU A 309 -14.86 -21.82 -0.92
CA GLU A 309 -15.80 -22.76 -0.31
C GLU A 309 -15.09 -23.62 0.75
N ILE A 310 -13.94 -24.22 0.42
CA ILE A 310 -13.12 -25.01 1.36
C ILE A 310 -12.76 -24.19 2.59
N LEU A 311 -12.28 -22.95 2.43
CA LEU A 311 -11.96 -22.08 3.55
C LEU A 311 -13.17 -21.81 4.46
N ARG A 312 -14.35 -21.58 3.85
CA ARG A 312 -15.59 -21.33 4.59
C ARG A 312 -16.10 -22.58 5.31
N GLU A 313 -16.03 -23.77 4.68
CA GLU A 313 -16.34 -25.07 5.28
C GLU A 313 -15.46 -25.32 6.52
N ARG A 314 -14.22 -24.81 6.52
CA ARG A 314 -13.28 -24.86 7.67
C ARG A 314 -13.51 -23.73 8.68
N GLY A 315 -14.57 -22.93 8.54
CA GLY A 315 -14.92 -21.85 9.48
C GLY A 315 -14.09 -20.57 9.30
N VAL A 316 -13.39 -20.38 8.19
CA VAL A 316 -12.59 -19.19 7.93
C VAL A 316 -13.42 -18.14 7.20
N ASN A 317 -13.52 -16.93 7.76
CA ASN A 317 -14.16 -15.81 7.09
C ASN A 317 -13.33 -15.37 5.87
N THR A 318 -13.87 -15.61 4.67
CA THR A 318 -13.13 -15.49 3.42
C THR A 318 -13.84 -14.62 2.42
N HIS A 319 -13.13 -13.64 1.86
CA HIS A 319 -13.61 -12.71 0.84
C HIS A 319 -12.77 -12.81 -0.43
N ILE A 320 -13.44 -12.81 -1.59
CA ILE A 320 -12.77 -12.63 -2.89
C ILE A 320 -12.75 -11.14 -3.19
N ARG A 321 -11.54 -10.54 -3.26
CA ARG A 321 -11.39 -9.12 -3.61
C ARG A 321 -11.68 -8.89 -5.09
N ALA A 322 -12.52 -7.90 -5.37
CA ALA A 322 -12.71 -7.42 -6.74
C ALA A 322 -11.39 -6.82 -7.26
N SER A 323 -10.96 -7.24 -8.45
CA SER A 323 -9.83 -6.60 -9.14
C SER A 323 -10.32 -5.28 -9.75
N ARG A 324 -9.88 -4.15 -9.20
CA ARG A 324 -10.22 -2.81 -9.66
C ARG A 324 -9.10 -2.23 -10.52
N GLY A 325 -9.45 -1.44 -11.55
CA GLY A 325 -8.49 -0.71 -12.38
C GLY A 325 -7.57 -1.58 -13.22
N ARG A 326 -8.00 -2.79 -13.63
CA ARG A 326 -7.17 -3.71 -14.42
C ARG A 326 -6.81 -3.16 -15.80
N ASP A 327 -7.74 -2.47 -16.41
CA ASP A 327 -7.62 -1.89 -17.77
C ASP A 327 -6.58 -0.76 -17.86
N ILE A 328 -6.22 -0.18 -16.70
CA ILE A 328 -5.18 0.85 -16.59
C ILE A 328 -3.94 0.38 -15.81
N ALA A 329 -3.79 -0.93 -15.58
CA ALA A 329 -2.72 -1.51 -14.76
C ALA A 329 -2.62 -0.88 -13.35
N ALA A 330 -3.78 -0.72 -12.69
CA ALA A 330 -3.88 -0.17 -11.34
C ALA A 330 -4.29 -1.21 -10.28
N ALA A 331 -4.49 -2.46 -10.66
CA ALA A 331 -4.83 -3.52 -9.72
C ALA A 331 -3.62 -3.94 -8.87
N CYS A 332 -3.90 -4.63 -7.74
CA CYS A 332 -2.85 -5.12 -6.85
C CYS A 332 -1.80 -5.93 -7.62
N GLY A 333 -0.51 -5.63 -7.38
CA GLY A 333 0.63 -6.24 -8.03
C GLY A 333 1.01 -5.64 -9.39
N GLN A 334 0.23 -4.71 -9.95
CA GLN A 334 0.49 -4.11 -11.27
C GLN A 334 1.18 -2.75 -11.23
N LEU A 335 1.32 -2.12 -10.06
CA LEU A 335 1.92 -0.80 -9.94
C LEU A 335 3.42 -0.84 -10.26
N ARG A 336 3.78 -0.14 -11.32
CA ARG A 336 5.14 0.05 -11.79
C ARG A 336 5.13 1.22 -12.77
N HIS A 337 6.08 2.13 -12.66
CA HIS A 337 6.23 3.16 -13.69
C HIS A 337 6.84 2.57 -14.97
N GLU A 338 6.06 2.49 -16.03
CA GLU A 338 6.49 1.95 -17.33
C GLU A 338 7.01 3.04 -18.31
N HIS A 339 7.06 4.31 -17.90
CA HIS A 339 7.43 5.41 -18.80
C HIS A 339 8.88 5.40 -19.32
N ALA A 340 9.75 4.51 -18.83
CA ALA A 340 11.15 4.46 -19.26
C ALA A 340 11.42 3.68 -20.56
N THR A 341 10.41 3.05 -21.19
CA THR A 341 10.65 2.15 -22.34
C THR A 341 9.88 2.48 -23.62
N SER A 342 9.12 3.57 -23.67
CA SER A 342 8.48 4.02 -24.90
C SER A 342 9.20 5.22 -25.53
N THR A 343 10.45 5.02 -25.94
CA THR A 343 11.00 5.82 -27.03
C THR A 343 10.53 5.14 -28.32
N PRO A 344 9.76 5.80 -29.19
CA PRO A 344 9.42 5.23 -30.49
C PRO A 344 10.71 5.05 -31.29
N ARG A 345 10.90 3.88 -31.87
CA ARG A 345 11.90 3.66 -32.93
C ARG A 345 11.42 4.31 -34.21
#